data_6ba57b7f868ad78489d02be454b0da98
#
_entry.id   6ba57b7f868ad78489d02be454b0da98
#
_cell.length_a   1.000
_cell.length_b   1.000
_cell.length_c   1.000
_cell.angle_alpha   90.00
_cell.angle_beta   90.00
_cell.angle_gamma   90.00
#
_symmetry.space_group_name_H-M   'P 1'
#
loop_
_entity.id
_entity.type
_entity.pdbx_description
1 polymer ?
#
loop_
_entity_poly.entity_id
_entity_poly.type
_entity_poly.pdbx_seq_one_letter_code
_entity_poly.pdbx_strand_id
1 'polypeptide(L)'
;TEFFRELPGIALIFILAAFYMLSAETMFKIGAVIMLCGMGMHALLPPTKVLAILAICVYSIGEHIQLAMKSTLSLQYAREGRGGAAQGFQSSTNQIGTLIGYLIIIAAFTLLDNQPYTMFFGLAAVLAAVSMFCSFKLVGKSETDSTKRRFYFHKKYTKYYMLEMFYGARKQVFLTFGPY
;
A
#
# COMPACT_ATOMS: atom_id res chain seq x y z
N THR A 1 -1.10 12.69 12.79
CA THR A 1 -1.13 11.26 12.38
C THR A 1 -0.67 11.05 10.96
N GLU A 2 -1.06 11.89 9.98
CA GLU A 2 -0.65 11.78 8.57
C GLU A 2 0.87 11.75 8.39
N PHE A 3 1.61 12.60 9.10
CA PHE A 3 3.06 12.62 9.05
C PHE A 3 3.67 11.24 9.37
N PHE A 4 3.19 10.57 10.41
CA PHE A 4 3.68 9.23 10.80
C PHE A 4 3.26 8.14 9.79
N ARG A 5 2.18 8.34 9.07
CA ARG A 5 1.75 7.44 8.00
C ARG A 5 2.64 7.56 6.76
N GLU A 6 3.06 8.78 6.40
CA GLU A 6 3.87 9.02 5.20
C GLU A 6 5.38 8.81 5.43
N LEU A 7 5.85 8.88 6.69
CA LEU A 7 7.25 8.71 7.04
C LEU A 7 7.87 7.39 6.53
N PRO A 8 7.21 6.23 6.66
CA PRO A 8 7.71 4.97 6.11
C PRO A 8 7.85 4.98 4.58
N GLY A 9 7.09 5.81 3.86
CA GLY A 9 7.23 5.98 2.42
C GLY A 9 8.61 6.52 2.02
N ILE A 10 9.22 7.40 2.82
CA ILE A 10 10.59 7.89 2.60
C ILE A 10 11.60 6.76 2.88
N ALA A 11 11.35 5.94 3.90
CA ALA A 11 12.22 4.82 4.25
C ALA A 11 12.13 3.68 3.21
N LEU A 12 11.12 3.66 2.35
CA LEU A 12 10.88 2.59 1.37
C LEU A 12 12.08 2.38 0.44
N ILE A 13 12.77 3.45 0.04
CA ILE A 13 13.97 3.33 -0.82
C ILE A 13 15.07 2.51 -0.15
N PHE A 14 15.26 2.66 1.15
CA PHE A 14 16.24 1.89 1.92
C PHE A 14 15.77 0.46 2.16
N ILE A 15 14.48 0.27 2.42
CA ILE A 15 13.88 -1.07 2.58
C ILE A 15 14.03 -1.87 1.28
N LEU A 16 13.67 -1.30 0.14
CA LEU A 16 13.80 -1.96 -1.16
C LEU A 16 15.27 -2.21 -1.51
N ALA A 17 16.17 -1.28 -1.17
CA ALA A 17 17.59 -1.46 -1.38
C ALA A 17 18.21 -2.55 -0.47
N ALA A 18 17.70 -2.74 0.75
CA ALA A 18 18.13 -3.83 1.63
C ALA A 18 17.68 -5.20 1.10
N PHE A 19 16.48 -5.26 0.55
CA PHE A 19 15.87 -6.49 0.04
C PHE A 19 15.89 -6.61 -1.49
N TYR A 20 16.83 -5.93 -2.17
CA TYR A 20 16.91 -5.86 -3.63
C TYR A 20 17.02 -7.22 -4.34
N MET A 21 17.43 -8.28 -3.64
CA MET A 21 17.53 -9.64 -4.18
C MET A 21 16.19 -10.38 -4.19
N LEU A 22 15.21 -9.92 -3.43
CA LEU A 22 13.91 -10.57 -3.38
C LEU A 22 13.09 -10.27 -4.65
N SER A 23 12.25 -11.23 -5.04
CA SER A 23 11.31 -11.03 -6.13
C SER A 23 10.20 -10.06 -5.73
N ALA A 24 9.56 -9.41 -6.73
CA ALA A 24 8.45 -8.50 -6.48
C ALA A 24 7.28 -9.20 -5.78
N GLU A 25 7.01 -10.47 -6.11
CA GLU A 25 5.98 -11.27 -5.46
C GLU A 25 6.31 -11.54 -3.99
N THR A 26 7.57 -11.86 -3.69
CA THR A 26 7.99 -12.09 -2.30
C THR A 26 7.88 -10.81 -1.48
N MET A 27 8.32 -9.67 -2.03
CA MET A 27 8.16 -8.37 -1.38
C MET A 27 6.69 -8.00 -1.18
N PHE A 28 5.83 -8.27 -2.16
CA PHE A 28 4.39 -8.06 -2.04
C PHE A 28 3.77 -8.89 -0.90
N LYS A 29 4.15 -10.16 -0.77
CA LYS A 29 3.71 -11.06 0.31
C LYS A 29 4.19 -10.56 1.68
N ILE A 30 5.45 -10.14 1.79
CA ILE A 30 6.01 -9.54 3.02
C ILE A 30 5.21 -8.29 3.39
N GLY A 31 4.95 -7.40 2.43
CA GLY A 31 4.12 -6.21 2.64
C GLY A 31 2.71 -6.54 3.15
N ALA A 32 2.08 -7.61 2.61
CA ALA A 32 0.76 -8.07 3.07
C ALA A 32 0.78 -8.53 4.53
N VAL A 33 1.81 -9.28 4.94
CA VAL A 33 1.98 -9.74 6.33
C VAL A 33 2.18 -8.55 7.27
N ILE A 34 3.07 -7.61 6.92
CA ILE A 34 3.34 -6.43 7.74
C ILE A 34 2.06 -5.57 7.88
N MET A 35 1.32 -5.37 6.79
CA MET A 35 0.06 -4.61 6.80
C MET A 35 -0.99 -5.28 7.71
N LEU A 36 -1.13 -6.60 7.63
CA LEU A 36 -2.03 -7.36 8.51
C LEU A 36 -1.61 -7.25 9.98
N CYS A 37 -0.30 -7.31 10.29
CA CYS A 37 0.19 -7.10 11.65
C CYS A 37 -0.19 -5.70 12.17
N GLY A 38 -0.01 -4.65 11.37
CA GLY A 38 -0.40 -3.28 11.75
C GLY A 38 -1.91 -3.15 12.02
N MET A 39 -2.75 -3.75 11.18
CA MET A 39 -4.20 -3.79 11.41
C MET A 39 -4.56 -4.60 12.65
N GLY A 40 -3.93 -5.75 12.86
CA GLY A 40 -4.12 -6.57 14.06
C GLY A 40 -3.74 -5.81 15.34
N MET A 41 -2.67 -5.02 15.30
CA MET A 41 -2.31 -4.15 16.43
C MET A 41 -3.42 -3.14 16.75
N HIS A 42 -4.04 -2.51 15.75
CA HIS A 42 -5.17 -1.60 15.97
C HIS A 42 -6.40 -2.30 16.53
N ALA A 43 -6.67 -3.55 16.14
CA ALA A 43 -7.84 -4.30 16.60
C ALA A 43 -7.67 -4.87 18.00
N LEU A 44 -6.45 -5.27 18.39
CA LEU A 44 -6.19 -6.07 19.60
C LEU A 44 -5.56 -5.27 20.76
N LEU A 45 -4.84 -4.19 20.44
CA LEU A 45 -4.12 -3.43 21.48
C LEU A 45 -4.99 -2.28 22.06
N PRO A 46 -4.77 -1.92 23.33
CA PRO A 46 -5.45 -0.77 23.93
C PRO A 46 -5.18 0.52 23.16
N PRO A 47 -6.16 1.41 23.00
CA PRO A 47 -6.03 2.62 22.17
C PRO A 47 -5.22 3.72 22.86
N THR A 48 -3.95 3.45 23.16
CA THR A 48 -3.00 4.48 23.63
C THR A 48 -2.38 5.21 22.46
N LYS A 49 -2.03 6.49 22.61
CA LYS A 49 -1.42 7.30 21.54
C LYS A 49 -0.16 6.66 20.96
N VAL A 50 0.69 6.09 21.82
CA VAL A 50 1.96 5.48 21.38
C VAL A 50 1.70 4.21 20.56
N LEU A 51 0.84 3.31 21.06
CA LEU A 51 0.51 2.07 20.35
C LEU A 51 -0.22 2.33 19.03
N ALA A 52 -1.10 3.33 19.00
CA ALA A 52 -1.78 3.73 17.76
C ALA A 52 -0.78 4.26 16.72
N ILE A 53 0.19 5.09 17.11
CA ILE A 53 1.23 5.58 16.20
C ILE A 53 2.09 4.42 15.70
N LEU A 54 2.52 3.51 16.57
CA LEU A 54 3.29 2.33 16.18
C LEU A 54 2.52 1.45 15.20
N ALA A 55 1.26 1.19 15.46
CA ALA A 55 0.39 0.40 14.59
C ALA A 55 0.22 1.06 13.22
N ILE A 56 0.03 2.39 13.16
CA ILE A 56 -0.02 3.16 11.91
C ILE A 56 1.32 3.05 11.15
N CYS A 57 2.46 3.18 11.82
CA CYS A 57 3.77 3.04 11.18
C CYS A 57 3.98 1.63 10.60
N VAL A 58 3.64 0.57 11.35
CA VAL A 58 3.75 -0.81 10.88
C VAL A 58 2.84 -1.05 9.67
N TYR A 59 1.57 -0.65 9.78
CA TYR A 59 0.62 -0.73 8.67
C TYR A 59 1.16 -0.01 7.42
N SER A 60 1.65 1.21 7.58
CA SER A 60 2.13 2.05 6.49
C SER A 60 3.37 1.48 5.80
N ILE A 61 4.30 0.85 6.52
CA ILE A 61 5.42 0.13 5.89
C ILE A 61 4.88 -0.93 4.93
N GLY A 62 3.93 -1.76 5.37
CA GLY A 62 3.32 -2.79 4.56
C GLY A 62 2.59 -2.23 3.34
N GLU A 63 1.81 -1.17 3.53
CA GLU A 63 1.09 -0.47 2.47
C GLU A 63 2.03 0.08 1.39
N HIS A 64 3.09 0.78 1.77
CA HIS A 64 4.04 1.36 0.81
C HIS A 64 4.82 0.28 0.04
N ILE A 65 5.20 -0.82 0.69
CA ILE A 65 5.80 -1.97 -0.01
C ILE A 65 4.82 -2.53 -1.03
N GLN A 66 3.56 -2.75 -0.66
CA GLN A 66 2.54 -3.25 -1.58
C GLN A 66 2.28 -2.29 -2.75
N LEU A 67 2.19 -0.98 -2.49
CA LEU A 67 1.98 0.02 -3.54
C LEU A 67 3.10 -0.01 -4.59
N ALA A 68 4.36 -0.10 -4.15
CA ALA A 68 5.50 -0.21 -5.06
C ALA A 68 5.48 -1.52 -5.86
N MET A 69 5.26 -2.64 -5.20
CA MET A 69 5.30 -3.96 -5.85
C MET A 69 4.08 -4.21 -6.73
N LYS A 70 2.92 -3.67 -6.41
CA LYS A 70 1.68 -3.79 -7.16
C LYS A 70 1.82 -3.24 -8.59
N SER A 71 2.47 -2.09 -8.76
CA SER A 71 2.77 -1.54 -10.08
C SER A 71 3.74 -2.44 -10.86
N THR A 72 4.79 -2.92 -10.21
CA THR A 72 5.77 -3.84 -10.81
C THR A 72 5.10 -5.14 -11.27
N LEU A 73 4.30 -5.77 -10.40
CA LEU A 73 3.57 -7.00 -10.71
C LEU A 73 2.58 -6.80 -11.87
N SER A 74 1.88 -5.68 -11.90
CA SER A 74 0.93 -5.39 -12.97
C SER A 74 1.62 -5.33 -14.33
N LEU A 75 2.85 -4.83 -14.39
CA LEU A 75 3.66 -4.82 -15.60
C LEU A 75 4.22 -6.21 -15.94
N GLN A 76 4.66 -6.99 -14.97
CA GLN A 76 5.17 -8.34 -15.17
C GLN A 76 4.11 -9.31 -15.71
N TYR A 77 2.85 -9.16 -15.26
CA TYR A 77 1.72 -9.96 -15.75
C TYR A 77 1.06 -9.39 -17.02
N ALA A 78 1.45 -8.19 -17.46
CA ALA A 78 0.94 -7.60 -18.68
C ALA A 78 1.42 -8.38 -19.91
N ARG A 79 0.58 -8.44 -20.95
CA ARG A 79 1.02 -8.90 -22.27
C ARG A 79 1.94 -7.85 -22.89
N GLU A 80 2.84 -8.27 -23.77
CA GLU A 80 3.73 -7.37 -24.48
C GLU A 80 2.99 -6.18 -25.12
N GLY A 81 3.52 -4.97 -24.91
CA GLY A 81 2.92 -3.73 -25.39
C GLY A 81 1.65 -3.25 -24.66
N ARG A 82 1.12 -3.99 -23.67
CA ARG A 82 -0.11 -3.64 -22.96
C ARG A 82 0.06 -3.24 -21.49
N GLY A 83 1.26 -2.82 -21.10
CA GLY A 83 1.57 -2.42 -19.72
C GLY A 83 0.66 -1.31 -19.18
N GLY A 84 0.35 -0.29 -19.98
CA GLY A 84 -0.57 0.79 -19.58
C GLY A 84 -2.01 0.29 -19.33
N ALA A 85 -2.51 -0.62 -20.17
CA ALA A 85 -3.83 -1.21 -19.96
C ALA A 85 -3.88 -2.05 -18.67
N ALA A 86 -2.83 -2.82 -18.36
CA ALA A 86 -2.75 -3.61 -17.16
C ALA A 86 -2.73 -2.72 -15.89
N GLN A 87 -1.94 -1.64 -15.90
CA GLN A 87 -1.93 -0.67 -14.81
C GLN A 87 -3.27 0.07 -14.67
N GLY A 88 -3.89 0.45 -15.78
CA GLY A 88 -5.22 1.07 -15.77
C GLY A 88 -6.27 0.16 -15.15
N PHE A 89 -6.32 -1.11 -15.55
CA PHE A 89 -7.24 -2.10 -14.99
C PHE A 89 -7.00 -2.31 -13.49
N GLN A 90 -5.72 -2.47 -13.07
CA GLN A 90 -5.34 -2.60 -11.68
C GLN A 90 -5.78 -1.39 -10.84
N SER A 91 -5.56 -0.17 -11.37
CA SER A 91 -5.95 1.08 -10.72
C SER A 91 -7.48 1.19 -10.58
N SER A 92 -8.23 0.89 -11.64
CA SER A 92 -9.69 0.91 -11.64
C SER A 92 -10.28 -0.09 -10.64
N THR A 93 -9.76 -1.30 -10.61
CA THR A 93 -10.18 -2.33 -9.64
C THR A 93 -9.94 -1.87 -8.19
N ASN A 94 -8.78 -1.24 -7.94
CA ASN A 94 -8.49 -0.67 -6.62
C ASN A 94 -9.49 0.43 -6.23
N GLN A 95 -9.84 1.32 -7.16
CA GLN A 95 -10.81 2.40 -6.91
C GLN A 95 -12.23 1.86 -6.68
N ILE A 96 -12.66 0.84 -7.40
CA ILE A 96 -13.94 0.16 -7.16
C ILE A 96 -13.97 -0.41 -5.74
N GLY A 97 -12.92 -1.10 -5.31
CA GLY A 97 -12.81 -1.60 -3.93
C GLY A 97 -12.88 -0.49 -2.88
N THR A 98 -12.21 0.63 -3.14
CA THR A 98 -12.24 1.80 -2.26
C THR A 98 -13.66 2.39 -2.14
N LEU A 99 -14.38 2.54 -3.27
CA LEU A 99 -15.76 3.05 -3.28
C LEU A 99 -16.71 2.11 -2.52
N ILE A 100 -16.59 0.80 -2.72
CA ILE A 100 -17.37 -0.19 -1.96
C ILE A 100 -17.09 -0.04 -0.47
N GLY A 101 -15.83 0.10 -0.07
CA GLY A 101 -15.44 0.33 1.31
C GLY A 101 -16.09 1.59 1.91
N TYR A 102 -16.10 2.71 1.19
CA TYR A 102 -16.78 3.93 1.64
C TYR A 102 -18.29 3.72 1.78
N LEU A 103 -18.94 3.04 0.84
CA LEU A 103 -20.38 2.75 0.94
C LEU A 103 -20.71 1.88 2.16
N ILE A 104 -19.90 0.89 2.46
CA ILE A 104 -20.06 0.06 3.67
C ILE A 104 -19.94 0.92 4.93
N ILE A 105 -18.94 1.79 5.01
CA ILE A 105 -18.74 2.68 6.15
C ILE A 105 -19.94 3.62 6.30
N ILE A 106 -20.36 4.30 5.23
CA ILE A 106 -21.50 5.22 5.25
C ILE A 106 -22.76 4.49 5.70
N ALA A 107 -23.07 3.33 5.12
CA ALA A 107 -24.24 2.54 5.49
C ALA A 107 -24.20 2.14 6.98
N ALA A 108 -23.06 1.70 7.47
CA ALA A 108 -22.94 1.28 8.87
C ALA A 108 -23.07 2.46 9.84
N PHE A 109 -22.52 3.63 9.55
CA PHE A 109 -22.69 4.83 10.39
C PHE A 109 -24.10 5.42 10.34
N THR A 110 -24.86 5.16 9.28
CA THR A 110 -26.26 5.61 9.18
C THR A 110 -27.25 4.62 9.81
N LEU A 111 -26.92 3.34 9.88
CA LEU A 111 -27.81 2.29 10.37
C LEU A 111 -27.54 1.89 11.82
N LEU A 112 -26.34 2.17 12.35
CA LEU A 112 -25.93 1.81 13.70
C LEU A 112 -25.82 3.07 14.58
N ASP A 113 -26.60 3.13 15.66
CA ASP A 113 -26.59 4.25 16.60
C ASP A 113 -25.27 4.39 17.38
N ASN A 114 -24.53 3.31 17.55
CA ASN A 114 -23.22 3.30 18.20
C ASN A 114 -22.10 3.31 17.15
N GLN A 115 -21.03 4.07 17.40
CA GLN A 115 -19.86 4.14 16.53
C GLN A 115 -19.03 2.85 16.64
N PRO A 116 -19.16 1.88 15.71
CA PRO A 116 -18.58 0.55 15.85
C PRO A 116 -17.13 0.49 15.34
N TYR A 117 -16.25 1.36 15.86
CA TYR A 117 -14.84 1.43 15.39
C TYR A 117 -14.13 0.09 15.46
N THR A 118 -14.29 -0.66 16.57
CA THR A 118 -13.66 -1.98 16.73
C THR A 118 -14.15 -2.97 15.68
N MET A 119 -15.43 -2.92 15.31
CA MET A 119 -16.00 -3.75 14.26
C MET A 119 -15.38 -3.42 12.89
N PHE A 120 -15.15 -2.14 12.58
CA PHE A 120 -14.53 -1.73 11.33
C PHE A 120 -13.06 -2.16 11.25
N PHE A 121 -12.30 -2.01 12.34
CA PHE A 121 -10.92 -2.52 12.37
C PHE A 121 -10.89 -4.05 12.25
N GLY A 122 -11.82 -4.75 12.87
CA GLY A 122 -11.98 -6.20 12.71
C GLY A 122 -12.28 -6.60 11.26
N LEU A 123 -13.25 -5.92 10.62
CA LEU A 123 -13.58 -6.15 9.20
C LEU A 123 -12.37 -5.87 8.30
N ALA A 124 -11.67 -4.77 8.52
CA ALA A 124 -10.47 -4.42 7.77
C ALA A 124 -9.37 -5.49 7.94
N ALA A 125 -9.17 -6.00 9.15
CA ALA A 125 -8.21 -7.07 9.42
C ALA A 125 -8.59 -8.38 8.70
N VAL A 126 -9.88 -8.74 8.66
CA VAL A 126 -10.36 -9.90 7.91
C VAL A 126 -10.13 -9.74 6.41
N LEU A 127 -10.45 -8.56 5.85
CA LEU A 127 -10.20 -8.28 4.43
C LEU A 127 -8.71 -8.30 4.10
N ALA A 128 -7.86 -7.79 4.99
CA ALA A 128 -6.41 -7.87 4.86
C ALA A 128 -5.91 -9.32 4.92
N ALA A 129 -6.46 -10.15 5.80
CA ALA A 129 -6.12 -11.57 5.88
C ALA A 129 -6.52 -12.33 4.60
N VAL A 130 -7.69 -12.05 4.04
CA VAL A 130 -8.13 -12.60 2.75
C VAL A 130 -7.18 -12.16 1.62
N SER A 131 -6.84 -10.87 1.57
CA SER A 131 -5.88 -10.33 0.60
C SER A 131 -4.50 -11.00 0.73
N MET A 132 -4.02 -11.18 1.96
CA MET A 132 -2.77 -11.90 2.24
C MET A 132 -2.85 -13.34 1.74
N PHE A 133 -3.91 -14.08 2.06
CA PHE A 133 -4.09 -15.45 1.61
C PHE A 133 -4.10 -15.55 0.08
N CYS A 134 -4.80 -14.64 -0.60
CA CYS A 134 -4.78 -14.56 -2.06
C CYS A 134 -3.38 -14.27 -2.60
N SER A 135 -2.61 -13.40 -1.93
CA SER A 135 -1.25 -13.07 -2.36
C SER A 135 -0.29 -14.26 -2.30
N PHE A 136 -0.48 -15.17 -1.34
CA PHE A 136 0.33 -16.41 -1.27
C PHE A 136 0.09 -17.36 -2.46
N LYS A 137 -1.05 -17.27 -3.13
CA LYS A 137 -1.34 -18.03 -4.35
C LYS A 137 -0.71 -17.43 -5.61
N LEU A 138 -0.16 -16.21 -5.55
CA LEU A 138 0.58 -15.65 -6.65
C LEU A 138 1.86 -16.46 -6.87
N VAL A 139 1.94 -17.11 -8.02
CA VAL A 139 3.13 -17.87 -8.46
C VAL A 139 3.93 -16.94 -9.36
N GLY A 140 5.10 -16.51 -8.90
CA GLY A 140 5.95 -15.60 -9.64
C GLY A 140 6.52 -16.22 -10.90
N LYS A 141 6.53 -15.48 -11.99
CA LYS A 141 7.51 -15.71 -13.05
C LYS A 141 8.86 -15.28 -12.49
N SER A 142 9.70 -16.25 -12.17
CA SER A 142 11.08 -16.00 -11.77
C SER A 142 11.84 -15.45 -12.96
N GLU A 143 11.82 -14.13 -13.14
CA GLU A 143 12.83 -13.47 -13.96
C GLU A 143 14.09 -13.38 -13.10
N THR A 144 15.00 -14.30 -13.35
CA THR A 144 16.38 -14.23 -12.85
C THR A 144 17.10 -13.14 -13.66
N ASP A 145 16.76 -11.88 -13.37
CA ASP A 145 17.44 -10.76 -13.97
C ASP A 145 18.77 -10.56 -13.24
N SER A 146 19.86 -10.93 -13.93
CA SER A 146 21.24 -10.86 -13.45
C SER A 146 21.74 -9.42 -13.22
N THR A 147 20.89 -8.41 -13.46
CA THR A 147 21.23 -6.97 -13.38
C THR A 147 20.57 -6.24 -12.21
N LYS A 148 20.13 -6.95 -11.16
CA LYS A 148 19.52 -6.31 -9.99
C LYS A 148 20.51 -5.36 -9.32
N ARG A 149 20.24 -4.05 -9.42
CA ARG A 149 21.03 -3.01 -8.77
C ARG A 149 20.37 -2.58 -7.45
N ARG A 150 21.18 -2.41 -6.41
CA ARG A 150 20.73 -2.00 -5.07
C ARG A 150 20.05 -0.62 -5.08
N PHE A 151 20.61 0.33 -5.82
CA PHE A 151 20.03 1.65 -6.06
C PHE A 151 19.98 1.91 -7.55
N TYR A 152 18.80 2.27 -8.05
CA TYR A 152 18.60 2.60 -9.45
C TYR A 152 18.20 4.07 -9.57
N PHE A 153 19.24 4.93 -9.64
CA PHE A 153 19.05 6.33 -10.00
C PHE A 153 19.64 6.59 -11.37
N HIS A 154 18.83 7.03 -12.29
CA HIS A 154 19.28 7.32 -13.65
C HIS A 154 19.06 8.80 -13.98
N LYS A 155 20.14 9.57 -14.24
CA LYS A 155 20.09 11.01 -14.53
C LYS A 155 19.12 11.38 -15.66
N LYS A 156 18.93 10.48 -16.64
CA LYS A 156 17.97 10.66 -17.73
C LYS A 156 16.53 10.88 -17.24
N TYR A 157 16.16 10.33 -16.10
CA TYR A 157 14.81 10.40 -15.54
C TYR A 157 14.63 11.48 -14.46
N THR A 158 15.60 12.39 -14.28
CA THR A 158 15.53 13.47 -13.28
C THR A 158 14.27 14.30 -13.40
N LYS A 159 13.86 14.65 -14.63
CA LYS A 159 12.62 15.41 -14.89
C LYS A 159 11.37 14.65 -14.39
N TYR A 160 11.34 13.33 -14.58
CA TYR A 160 10.28 12.47 -14.10
C TYR A 160 10.25 12.41 -12.56
N TYR A 161 11.40 12.29 -11.91
CA TYR A 161 11.47 12.30 -10.44
C TYR A 161 10.99 13.63 -9.85
N MET A 162 11.34 14.76 -10.47
CA MET A 162 10.83 16.07 -10.07
C MET A 162 9.31 16.18 -10.27
N LEU A 163 8.79 15.68 -11.38
CA LEU A 163 7.34 15.64 -11.64
C LEU A 163 6.59 14.86 -10.55
N GLU A 164 7.08 13.68 -10.19
CA GLU A 164 6.48 12.84 -9.15
C GLU A 164 6.53 13.53 -7.77
N MET A 165 7.63 14.21 -7.44
CA MET A 165 7.77 14.97 -6.21
C MET A 165 6.72 16.10 -6.13
N PHE A 166 6.55 16.89 -7.20
CA PHE A 166 5.55 17.96 -7.24
C PHE A 166 4.12 17.42 -7.25
N TYR A 167 3.88 16.29 -7.91
CA TYR A 167 2.59 15.62 -7.92
C TYR A 167 2.20 15.14 -6.52
N GLY A 168 3.12 14.53 -5.78
CA GLY A 168 2.92 14.12 -4.40
C GLY A 168 2.65 15.29 -3.47
N ALA A 169 3.47 16.35 -3.55
CA ALA A 169 3.30 17.56 -2.75
C ALA A 169 1.92 18.22 -2.99
N ARG A 170 1.52 18.38 -4.26
CA ARG A 170 0.19 18.92 -4.62
C ARG A 170 -0.94 18.11 -4.02
N LYS A 171 -0.87 16.78 -4.13
CA LYS A 171 -1.90 15.88 -3.59
C LYS A 171 -2.05 16.08 -2.09
N GLN A 172 -0.93 16.13 -1.37
CA GLN A 172 -0.94 16.23 0.09
C GLN A 172 -1.48 17.60 0.56
N VAL A 173 -1.08 18.70 -0.10
CA VAL A 173 -1.61 20.03 0.20
C VAL A 173 -3.13 20.07 0.00
N PHE A 174 -3.62 19.55 -1.12
CA PHE A 174 -5.06 19.52 -1.39
C PHE A 174 -5.83 18.68 -0.39
N LEU A 175 -5.34 17.48 -0.04
CA LEU A 175 -6.02 16.59 0.93
C LEU A 175 -6.01 17.16 2.35
N THR A 176 -4.98 17.91 2.72
CA THR A 176 -4.88 18.51 4.06
C THR A 176 -5.77 19.74 4.21
N PHE A 177 -5.86 20.59 3.19
CA PHE A 177 -6.56 21.88 3.27
C PHE A 177 -7.91 21.90 2.53
N GLY A 178 -8.16 20.95 1.63
CA GLY A 178 -9.41 20.90 0.86
C GLY A 178 -10.70 20.78 1.68
N PRO A 179 -10.70 20.12 2.86
CA PRO A 179 -11.88 20.06 3.73
C PRO A 179 -12.18 21.35 4.52
N TYR A 180 -11.25 22.33 4.55
CA TYR A 180 -11.40 23.61 5.25
C TYR A 180 -11.74 24.74 4.29
#